data_fb8f65de8e5cd0aef09b7811b030398a
#
_entry.id   fb8f65de8e5cd0aef09b7811b030398a
#
_cell.length_a   1.000
_cell.length_b   1.000
_cell.length_c   1.000
_cell.angle_alpha   90.00
_cell.angle_beta   90.00
_cell.angle_gamma   90.00
#
_symmetry.space_group_name_H-M   'P 1'
#
loop_
_entity.id
_entity.type
_entity.pdbx_description
1 polymer ?
#
loop_
_entity_poly.entity_id
_entity_poly.type
_entity_poly.pdbx_seq_one_letter_code
_entity_poly.pdbx_strand_id
1 'polypeptide(L)'
;MFFRERRSRGMQTVMTAPAPARASRVQVGFEQLYRSARDDVYAYVLTLLRDRVAAEDVTATAFERAFRRAKRFDPEKGSARAWLFGIARNAALDELRRRRRHAELVSEPGSEGPDPDEEAEVALRRAALRQAMGKLSARERELVALKFFAGLSNAEIASVLGIGERAAAMRVHRTIEKLRRACDEAA
;
A
#
# COMPACT_ATOMS: atom_id res chain seq x y z
N MET A 1 41.94 40.59 -57.48
CA MET A 1 42.33 40.49 -56.08
C MET A 1 41.15 40.01 -55.29
N PHE A 2 41.01 38.67 -55.12
CA PHE A 2 39.82 38.04 -54.51
C PHE A 2 40.17 37.56 -53.13
N PHE A 3 39.51 38.15 -52.09
CA PHE A 3 39.60 37.72 -50.70
C PHE A 3 38.45 36.76 -50.43
N ARG A 4 38.82 35.51 -50.16
CA ARG A 4 37.86 34.43 -49.92
C ARG A 4 37.66 34.24 -48.39
N GLU A 5 36.56 34.74 -47.83
CA GLU A 5 36.18 34.50 -46.43
C GLU A 5 35.84 33.04 -46.20
N ARG A 6 36.60 32.39 -45.31
CA ARG A 6 36.26 31.08 -44.80
C ARG A 6 35.29 31.25 -43.61
N ARG A 7 34.03 30.84 -43.78
CA ARG A 7 33.10 30.71 -42.70
C ARG A 7 33.47 29.48 -41.87
N SER A 8 33.94 29.71 -40.65
CA SER A 8 34.07 28.68 -39.60
C SER A 8 32.69 28.25 -39.13
N ARG A 9 32.26 27.04 -39.46
CA ARG A 9 31.13 26.40 -38.83
C ARG A 9 31.56 25.98 -37.43
N GLY A 10 31.08 26.71 -36.40
CA GLY A 10 31.17 26.31 -35.01
C GLY A 10 30.31 25.04 -34.81
N MET A 11 31.01 23.94 -34.58
CA MET A 11 30.37 22.69 -34.11
C MET A 11 29.93 22.91 -32.66
N GLN A 12 28.64 23.19 -32.45
CA GLN A 12 28.04 23.15 -31.13
C GLN A 12 27.99 21.68 -30.71
N THR A 13 28.93 21.27 -29.86
CA THR A 13 28.87 20.00 -29.15
C THR A 13 27.72 20.07 -28.16
N VAL A 14 26.61 19.48 -28.51
CA VAL A 14 25.49 19.26 -27.55
C VAL A 14 26.02 18.26 -26.54
N MET A 15 26.38 18.74 -25.35
CA MET A 15 26.69 17.90 -24.21
C MET A 15 25.39 17.22 -23.78
N THR A 16 25.15 16.02 -24.29
CA THR A 16 24.11 15.13 -23.78
C THR A 16 24.49 14.73 -22.36
N ALA A 17 23.76 15.22 -21.36
CA ALA A 17 23.96 14.82 -19.98
C ALA A 17 23.83 13.28 -19.89
N PRO A 18 24.73 12.58 -19.19
CA PRO A 18 24.65 11.14 -19.05
C PRO A 18 23.35 10.79 -18.35
N ALA A 19 22.59 9.85 -18.93
CA ALA A 19 21.37 9.33 -18.31
C ALA A 19 21.69 8.85 -16.89
N PRO A 20 20.84 9.15 -15.88
CA PRO A 20 21.11 8.79 -14.49
C PRO A 20 21.42 7.30 -14.37
N ALA A 21 22.47 6.96 -13.64
CA ALA A 21 22.89 5.58 -13.45
C ALA A 21 21.72 4.73 -12.92
N ARG A 22 21.67 3.44 -13.26
CA ARG A 22 20.58 2.51 -12.93
C ARG A 22 20.22 2.54 -11.44
N ALA A 23 21.20 2.75 -10.56
CA ALA A 23 21.01 2.93 -9.11
C ALA A 23 20.20 4.18 -8.77
N SER A 24 20.46 5.33 -9.44
CA SER A 24 19.73 6.59 -9.27
C SER A 24 18.27 6.47 -9.69
N ARG A 25 17.97 5.78 -10.80
CA ARG A 25 16.60 5.56 -11.27
C ARG A 25 15.78 4.69 -10.31
N VAL A 26 16.37 3.65 -9.74
CA VAL A 26 15.73 2.79 -8.74
C VAL A 26 15.44 3.60 -7.47
N GLN A 27 16.34 4.46 -7.05
CA GLN A 27 16.19 5.27 -5.84
C GLN A 27 15.12 6.34 -5.99
N VAL A 28 15.06 7.05 -7.13
CA VAL A 28 14.00 8.03 -7.43
C VAL A 28 12.63 7.36 -7.51
N GLY A 29 12.54 6.21 -8.17
CA GLY A 29 11.28 5.44 -8.25
C GLY A 29 10.81 4.94 -6.88
N PHE A 30 11.73 4.54 -5.99
CA PHE A 30 11.39 4.11 -4.63
C PHE A 30 10.93 5.29 -3.76
N GLU A 31 11.57 6.45 -3.85
CA GLU A 31 11.16 7.65 -3.11
C GLU A 31 9.74 8.09 -3.49
N GLN A 32 9.42 8.06 -4.79
CA GLN A 32 8.08 8.36 -5.26
C GLN A 32 7.05 7.34 -4.74
N LEU A 33 7.38 6.04 -4.78
CA LEU A 33 6.56 4.97 -4.23
C LEU A 33 6.32 5.17 -2.73
N TYR A 34 7.37 5.52 -1.97
CA TYR A 34 7.28 5.81 -0.54
C TYR A 34 6.31 6.94 -0.26
N ARG A 35 6.50 8.11 -0.92
CA ARG A 35 5.65 9.29 -0.71
C ARG A 35 4.19 9.04 -1.07
N SER A 36 3.92 8.28 -2.13
CA SER A 36 2.55 8.03 -2.62
C SER A 36 1.83 6.88 -1.92
N ALA A 37 2.54 6.03 -1.18
CA ALA A 37 1.95 4.82 -0.63
C ALA A 37 2.11 4.67 0.89
N ARG A 38 2.86 5.56 1.57
CA ARG A 38 3.17 5.41 3.00
C ARG A 38 1.91 5.34 3.86
N ASP A 39 1.02 6.31 3.70
CA ASP A 39 -0.18 6.43 4.51
C ASP A 39 -1.18 5.30 4.21
N ASP A 40 -1.26 4.90 2.94
CA ASP A 40 -2.10 3.78 2.50
C ASP A 40 -1.59 2.43 3.03
N VAL A 41 -0.26 2.22 3.04
CA VAL A 41 0.35 1.02 3.64
C VAL A 41 0.10 1.00 5.14
N TYR A 42 0.25 2.13 5.83
CA TYR A 42 -0.06 2.24 7.25
C TYR A 42 -1.54 1.89 7.53
N ALA A 43 -2.48 2.51 6.80
CA ALA A 43 -3.91 2.25 6.96
C ALA A 43 -4.26 0.76 6.70
N TYR A 44 -3.64 0.16 5.68
CA TYR A 44 -3.78 -1.26 5.39
C TYR A 44 -3.26 -2.13 6.55
N VAL A 45 -2.03 -1.88 7.01
CA VAL A 45 -1.42 -2.65 8.11
C VAL A 45 -2.20 -2.48 9.41
N LEU A 46 -2.64 -1.25 9.71
CA LEU A 46 -3.50 -0.96 10.87
C LEU A 46 -4.83 -1.75 10.82
N THR A 47 -5.43 -1.88 9.64
CA THR A 47 -6.64 -2.70 9.46
C THR A 47 -6.40 -4.17 9.81
N LEU A 48 -5.20 -4.69 9.57
CA LEU A 48 -4.83 -6.08 9.88
C LEU A 48 -4.46 -6.27 11.35
N LEU A 49 -3.66 -5.37 11.92
CA LEU A 49 -3.07 -5.52 13.27
C LEU A 49 -3.95 -4.96 14.37
N ARG A 50 -4.78 -3.94 14.08
CA ARG A 50 -5.62 -3.20 15.04
C ARG A 50 -4.82 -2.63 16.24
N ASP A 51 -3.59 -2.23 15.98
CA ASP A 51 -2.66 -1.69 16.94
C ASP A 51 -1.78 -0.66 16.23
N ARG A 52 -1.83 0.59 16.69
CA ARG A 52 -1.15 1.73 16.05
C ARG A 52 0.37 1.59 16.10
N VAL A 53 0.90 1.25 17.27
CA VAL A 53 2.36 1.12 17.47
C VAL A 53 2.93 0.03 16.57
N ALA A 54 2.32 -1.14 16.59
CA ALA A 54 2.77 -2.21 15.71
C ALA A 54 2.52 -1.92 14.22
N ALA A 55 1.49 -1.13 13.88
CA ALA A 55 1.25 -0.75 12.48
C ALA A 55 2.35 0.19 11.97
N GLU A 56 2.84 1.12 12.80
CA GLU A 56 4.00 1.97 12.49
C GLU A 56 5.26 1.14 12.27
N ASP A 57 5.59 0.26 13.19
CA ASP A 57 6.78 -0.61 13.12
C ASP A 57 6.75 -1.54 11.89
N VAL A 58 5.60 -2.15 11.63
CA VAL A 58 5.44 -3.05 10.48
C VAL A 58 5.46 -2.29 9.17
N THR A 59 4.90 -1.06 9.13
CA THR A 59 4.98 -0.18 7.96
C THR A 59 6.44 0.18 7.66
N ALA A 60 7.21 0.60 8.66
CA ALA A 60 8.64 0.87 8.51
C ALA A 60 9.40 -0.37 8.01
N THR A 61 9.15 -1.53 8.62
CA THR A 61 9.72 -2.83 8.20
C THR A 61 9.37 -3.17 6.75
N ALA A 62 8.13 -2.92 6.31
CA ALA A 62 7.70 -3.19 4.95
C ALA A 62 8.47 -2.35 3.94
N PHE A 63 8.63 -1.05 4.18
CA PHE A 63 9.41 -0.17 3.32
C PHE A 63 10.90 -0.51 3.33
N GLU A 64 11.48 -0.84 4.47
CA GLU A 64 12.87 -1.31 4.54
C GLU A 64 13.08 -2.57 3.71
N ARG A 65 12.20 -3.58 3.85
CA ARG A 65 12.24 -4.81 3.04
C ARG A 65 12.07 -4.52 1.55
N ALA A 66 11.18 -3.59 1.18
CA ALA A 66 10.96 -3.16 -0.19
C ALA A 66 12.21 -2.45 -0.75
N PHE A 67 12.81 -1.53 -0.01
CA PHE A 67 14.05 -0.86 -0.41
C PHE A 67 15.20 -1.85 -0.68
N ARG A 68 15.44 -2.77 0.24
CA ARG A 68 16.47 -3.81 0.10
C ARG A 68 16.23 -4.73 -1.11
N ARG A 69 14.96 -4.93 -1.49
CA ARG A 69 14.55 -5.81 -2.60
C ARG A 69 14.23 -5.04 -3.89
N ALA A 70 14.36 -3.72 -3.92
CA ALA A 70 13.99 -2.88 -5.06
C ALA A 70 14.66 -3.31 -6.38
N LYS A 71 15.93 -3.78 -6.31
CA LYS A 71 16.65 -4.32 -7.47
C LYS A 71 16.06 -5.62 -8.04
N ARG A 72 15.23 -6.34 -7.26
CA ARG A 72 14.59 -7.60 -7.65
C ARG A 72 13.14 -7.38 -8.11
N PHE A 73 12.64 -6.15 -8.03
CA PHE A 73 11.32 -5.81 -8.55
C PHE A 73 11.32 -5.99 -10.07
N ASP A 74 10.33 -6.73 -10.56
CA ASP A 74 10.12 -7.02 -11.97
C ASP A 74 8.77 -6.40 -12.39
N PRO A 75 8.77 -5.32 -13.20
CA PRO A 75 7.54 -4.65 -13.62
C PRO A 75 6.65 -5.52 -14.52
N GLU A 76 7.21 -6.55 -15.16
CA GLU A 76 6.43 -7.50 -15.96
C GLU A 76 5.50 -8.40 -15.11
N LYS A 77 5.82 -8.53 -13.81
CA LYS A 77 5.06 -9.35 -12.85
C LYS A 77 3.97 -8.60 -12.11
N GLY A 78 3.86 -7.29 -12.32
CA GLY A 78 2.84 -6.47 -11.69
C GLY A 78 3.32 -5.08 -11.28
N SER A 79 2.41 -4.27 -10.74
CA SER A 79 2.75 -2.91 -10.33
C SER A 79 3.66 -2.88 -9.09
N ALA A 80 4.49 -1.84 -8.99
CA ALA A 80 5.32 -1.60 -7.81
C ALA A 80 4.47 -1.47 -6.53
N ARG A 81 3.26 -0.95 -6.68
CA ARG A 81 2.29 -0.81 -5.59
C ARG A 81 1.81 -2.17 -5.10
N ALA A 82 1.33 -3.04 -5.98
CA ALA A 82 0.91 -4.40 -5.62
C ALA A 82 2.05 -5.20 -4.96
N TRP A 83 3.28 -5.09 -5.52
CA TRP A 83 4.46 -5.71 -4.95
C TRP A 83 4.78 -5.20 -3.53
N LEU A 84 4.69 -3.88 -3.27
CA LEU A 84 4.87 -3.29 -1.95
C LEU A 84 3.82 -3.78 -0.96
N PHE A 85 2.53 -3.82 -1.36
CA PHE A 85 1.46 -4.33 -0.50
C PHE A 85 1.61 -5.83 -0.21
N GLY A 86 2.14 -6.62 -1.13
CA GLY A 86 2.54 -8.01 -0.88
C GLY A 86 3.62 -8.13 0.22
N ILE A 87 4.61 -7.23 0.22
CA ILE A 87 5.63 -7.18 1.26
C ILE A 87 5.03 -6.75 2.60
N ALA A 88 4.19 -5.71 2.61
CA ALA A 88 3.51 -5.22 3.81
C ALA A 88 2.59 -6.29 4.42
N ARG A 89 1.84 -7.01 3.57
CA ARG A 89 1.02 -8.15 3.99
C ARG A 89 1.85 -9.21 4.71
N ASN A 90 2.94 -9.64 4.11
CA ASN A 90 3.81 -10.66 4.71
C ASN A 90 4.38 -10.19 6.05
N ALA A 91 4.82 -8.93 6.15
CA ALA A 91 5.31 -8.35 7.40
C ALA A 91 4.22 -8.32 8.48
N ALA A 92 2.97 -7.93 8.13
CA ALA A 92 1.85 -7.93 9.06
C ALA A 92 1.46 -9.35 9.52
N LEU A 93 1.47 -10.32 8.61
CA LEU A 93 1.21 -11.72 8.96
C LEU A 93 2.30 -12.32 9.86
N ASP A 94 3.57 -11.95 9.65
CA ASP A 94 4.68 -12.36 10.52
C ASP A 94 4.48 -11.82 11.94
N GLU A 95 4.05 -10.53 12.06
CA GLU A 95 3.73 -9.91 13.34
C GLU A 95 2.54 -10.58 14.03
N LEU A 96 1.46 -10.89 13.30
CA LEU A 96 0.32 -11.63 13.86
C LEU A 96 0.71 -13.02 14.35
N ARG A 97 1.60 -13.71 13.64
CA ARG A 97 2.14 -15.01 14.08
C ARG A 97 3.01 -14.85 15.33
N ARG A 98 3.82 -13.80 15.40
CA ARG A 98 4.62 -13.47 16.58
C ARG A 98 3.73 -13.23 17.79
N ARG A 99 2.70 -12.40 17.65
CA ARG A 99 1.73 -12.09 18.71
C ARG A 99 1.00 -13.33 19.21
N ARG A 100 0.55 -14.20 18.32
CA ARG A 100 -0.12 -15.45 18.72
C ARG A 100 0.78 -16.31 19.60
N ARG A 101 2.06 -16.45 19.26
CA ARG A 101 3.01 -17.16 20.11
C ARG A 101 3.24 -16.51 21.48
N HIS A 102 3.11 -15.17 21.54
CA HIS A 102 3.22 -14.43 22.81
C HIS A 102 1.90 -14.33 23.55
N ALA A 103 0.75 -14.32 22.87
CA ALA A 103 -0.59 -14.23 23.49
C ALA A 103 -0.98 -15.52 24.25
N GLU A 104 -0.30 -16.63 24.02
CA GLU A 104 -0.34 -17.77 24.97
C GLU A 104 0.19 -17.38 26.36
N LEU A 105 0.80 -16.19 26.51
CA LEU A 105 1.40 -15.66 27.74
C LEU A 105 0.73 -14.39 28.29
N VAL A 106 0.03 -13.56 27.46
CA VAL A 106 -0.63 -12.30 27.91
C VAL A 106 -1.74 -11.87 26.94
N SER A 107 -2.93 -11.55 27.47
CA SER A 107 -4.09 -11.03 26.71
C SER A 107 -4.22 -9.52 26.85
N GLU A 108 -4.34 -8.77 25.70
CA GLU A 108 -5.30 -7.68 25.53
C GLU A 108 -5.23 -7.04 24.12
N PRO A 109 -6.37 -6.76 23.43
CA PRO A 109 -6.39 -5.98 22.19
C PRO A 109 -6.66 -4.51 22.49
N GLY A 110 -5.81 -3.60 21.95
CA GLY A 110 -5.99 -2.16 22.03
C GLY A 110 -7.15 -1.65 21.17
N SER A 111 -7.96 -0.75 21.75
CA SER A 111 -9.09 -0.08 21.09
C SER A 111 -8.69 1.31 20.61
N GLU A 112 -9.16 1.71 19.42
CA GLU A 112 -9.02 3.07 18.90
C GLU A 112 -10.05 4.02 19.52
N GLY A 113 -9.60 5.17 20.06
CA GLY A 113 -10.45 6.26 20.54
C GLY A 113 -10.91 7.21 19.42
N PRO A 114 -11.99 8.00 19.64
CA PRO A 114 -12.46 9.01 18.70
C PRO A 114 -11.48 10.20 18.61
N ASP A 115 -11.42 10.83 17.42
CA ASP A 115 -10.69 12.06 17.17
C ASP A 115 -11.52 13.26 17.72
N PRO A 116 -10.97 14.14 18.57
CA PRO A 116 -11.75 15.19 19.26
C PRO A 116 -12.19 16.36 18.38
N ASP A 117 -11.63 16.55 17.18
CA ASP A 117 -11.89 17.74 16.34
C ASP A 117 -12.82 17.44 15.13
N GLU A 118 -13.60 16.36 15.15
CA GLU A 118 -14.40 15.94 14.02
C GLU A 118 -15.83 16.49 14.06
N GLU A 119 -16.33 17.02 12.91
CA GLU A 119 -17.74 17.40 12.75
C GLU A 119 -18.68 16.23 13.07
N ALA A 120 -19.77 16.49 13.84
CA ALA A 120 -20.65 15.46 14.36
C ALA A 120 -21.21 14.49 13.30
N GLU A 121 -21.52 14.99 12.10
CA GLU A 121 -22.01 14.17 10.99
C GLU A 121 -20.93 13.21 10.45
N VAL A 122 -19.70 13.68 10.35
CA VAL A 122 -18.54 12.86 9.91
C VAL A 122 -18.22 11.81 10.96
N ALA A 123 -18.24 12.18 12.25
CA ALA A 123 -18.05 11.27 13.38
C ALA A 123 -19.10 10.14 13.37
N LEU A 124 -20.38 10.48 13.10
CA LEU A 124 -21.46 9.50 13.02
C LEU A 124 -21.25 8.53 11.85
N ARG A 125 -20.93 9.04 10.66
CA ARG A 125 -20.63 8.20 9.47
C ARG A 125 -19.43 7.28 9.70
N ARG A 126 -18.38 7.78 10.37
CA ARG A 126 -17.21 6.97 10.74
C ARG A 126 -17.57 5.91 11.78
N ALA A 127 -18.43 6.23 12.74
CA ALA A 127 -18.91 5.26 13.74
C ALA A 127 -19.69 4.13 13.05
N ALA A 128 -20.62 4.45 12.14
CA ALA A 128 -21.38 3.49 11.36
C ALA A 128 -20.44 2.60 10.51
N LEU A 129 -19.43 3.19 9.84
CA LEU A 129 -18.44 2.44 9.08
C LEU A 129 -17.60 1.53 9.98
N ARG A 130 -17.13 2.01 11.14
CA ARG A 130 -16.40 1.17 12.11
C ARG A 130 -17.24 -0.02 12.58
N GLN A 131 -18.52 0.21 12.87
CA GLN A 131 -19.46 -0.85 13.25
C GLN A 131 -19.64 -1.86 12.12
N ALA A 132 -19.88 -1.39 10.90
CA ALA A 132 -20.00 -2.24 9.69
C ALA A 132 -18.72 -3.06 9.43
N MET A 133 -17.54 -2.43 9.54
CA MET A 133 -16.27 -3.12 9.45
C MET A 133 -16.06 -4.16 10.56
N GLY A 134 -16.63 -3.94 11.74
CA GLY A 134 -16.64 -4.90 12.84
C GLY A 134 -17.36 -6.20 12.52
N LYS A 135 -18.41 -6.14 11.68
CA LYS A 135 -19.19 -7.30 11.21
C LYS A 135 -18.45 -8.16 10.16
N LEU A 136 -17.35 -7.65 9.61
CA LEU A 136 -16.52 -8.37 8.64
C LEU A 136 -15.51 -9.29 9.33
N SER A 137 -15.26 -10.46 8.75
CA SER A 137 -14.14 -11.31 9.15
C SER A 137 -12.79 -10.64 8.82
N ALA A 138 -11.70 -11.11 9.43
CA ALA A 138 -10.35 -10.58 9.15
C ALA A 138 -9.98 -10.63 7.65
N ARG A 139 -10.39 -11.72 6.96
CA ARG A 139 -10.15 -11.88 5.51
C ARG A 139 -10.97 -10.90 4.67
N GLU A 140 -12.22 -10.63 5.07
CA GLU A 140 -13.08 -9.64 4.39
C GLU A 140 -12.55 -8.22 4.60
N ARG A 141 -12.12 -7.87 5.82
CA ARG A 141 -11.46 -6.59 6.08
C ARG A 141 -10.19 -6.40 5.26
N GLU A 142 -9.38 -7.45 5.12
CA GLU A 142 -8.19 -7.42 4.28
C GLU A 142 -8.53 -7.12 2.80
N LEU A 143 -9.60 -7.73 2.26
CA LEU A 143 -10.06 -7.46 0.90
C LEU A 143 -10.51 -6.00 0.71
N VAL A 144 -11.25 -5.45 1.68
CA VAL A 144 -11.66 -4.03 1.68
C VAL A 144 -10.42 -3.14 1.69
N ALA A 145 -9.46 -3.42 2.55
CA ALA A 145 -8.24 -2.63 2.67
C ALA A 145 -7.39 -2.67 1.39
N LEU A 146 -7.22 -3.84 0.76
CA LEU A 146 -6.53 -3.97 -0.53
C LEU A 146 -7.27 -3.25 -1.67
N LYS A 147 -8.61 -3.21 -1.63
CA LYS A 147 -9.39 -2.55 -2.66
C LYS A 147 -9.38 -1.02 -2.52
N PHE A 148 -9.56 -0.50 -1.31
CA PHE A 148 -9.80 0.93 -1.07
C PHE A 148 -8.53 1.69 -0.63
N PHE A 149 -7.72 1.17 0.29
CA PHE A 149 -6.46 1.84 0.67
C PHE A 149 -5.36 1.57 -0.33
N ALA A 150 -5.17 0.29 -0.73
CA ALA A 150 -4.16 -0.04 -1.72
C ALA A 150 -4.56 0.38 -3.15
N GLY A 151 -5.85 0.57 -3.44
CA GLY A 151 -6.34 0.91 -4.78
C GLY A 151 -6.07 -0.19 -5.82
N LEU A 152 -5.92 -1.45 -5.40
CA LEU A 152 -5.52 -2.53 -6.28
C LEU A 152 -6.67 -3.02 -7.17
N SER A 153 -6.33 -3.42 -8.39
CA SER A 153 -7.21 -4.18 -9.28
C SER A 153 -7.46 -5.60 -8.75
N ASN A 154 -8.48 -6.28 -9.25
CA ASN A 154 -8.75 -7.66 -8.83
C ASN A 154 -7.62 -8.62 -9.18
N ALA A 155 -6.93 -8.41 -10.30
CA ALA A 155 -5.75 -9.17 -10.68
C ALA A 155 -4.58 -8.98 -9.70
N GLU A 156 -4.34 -7.71 -9.28
CA GLU A 156 -3.31 -7.40 -8.28
C GLU A 156 -3.64 -7.95 -6.90
N ILE A 157 -4.91 -7.84 -6.47
CA ILE A 157 -5.40 -8.47 -5.22
C ILE A 157 -5.19 -9.99 -5.27
N ALA A 158 -5.51 -10.62 -6.41
CA ALA A 158 -5.28 -12.04 -6.62
C ALA A 158 -3.80 -12.41 -6.43
N SER A 159 -2.90 -11.62 -7.04
CA SER A 159 -1.45 -11.79 -6.91
C SER A 159 -0.98 -11.65 -5.45
N VAL A 160 -1.43 -10.59 -4.74
CA VAL A 160 -1.08 -10.34 -3.33
C VAL A 160 -1.56 -11.47 -2.41
N LEU A 161 -2.76 -12.01 -2.67
CA LEU A 161 -3.38 -13.04 -1.85
C LEU A 161 -2.98 -14.47 -2.25
N GLY A 162 -2.32 -14.65 -3.41
CA GLY A 162 -1.98 -15.97 -3.95
C GLY A 162 -3.20 -16.79 -4.36
N ILE A 163 -4.23 -16.16 -4.96
CA ILE A 163 -5.47 -16.81 -5.42
C ILE A 163 -5.72 -16.49 -6.89
N GLY A 164 -6.66 -17.19 -7.53
CA GLY A 164 -7.06 -16.87 -8.90
C GLY A 164 -7.84 -15.54 -8.99
N GLU A 165 -7.69 -14.80 -10.09
CA GLU A 165 -8.32 -13.50 -10.31
C GLU A 165 -9.85 -13.55 -10.19
N ARG A 166 -10.49 -14.56 -10.79
CA ARG A 166 -11.94 -14.77 -10.68
C ARG A 166 -12.38 -14.95 -9.24
N ALA A 167 -11.60 -15.68 -8.42
CA ALA A 167 -11.87 -15.87 -7.00
C ALA A 167 -11.70 -14.55 -6.23
N ALA A 168 -10.69 -13.75 -6.54
CA ALA A 168 -10.49 -12.43 -5.96
C ALA A 168 -11.68 -11.51 -6.29
N ALA A 169 -12.08 -11.41 -7.55
CA ALA A 169 -13.20 -10.58 -7.99
C ALA A 169 -14.51 -10.96 -7.28
N MET A 170 -14.83 -12.26 -7.19
CA MET A 170 -16.02 -12.73 -6.49
C MET A 170 -15.99 -12.43 -5.00
N ARG A 171 -14.82 -12.61 -4.34
CA ARG A 171 -14.68 -12.32 -2.90
C ARG A 171 -14.79 -10.82 -2.62
N VAL A 172 -14.14 -9.98 -3.42
CA VAL A 172 -14.24 -8.52 -3.31
C VAL A 172 -15.69 -8.08 -3.48
N HIS A 173 -16.38 -8.53 -4.52
CA HIS A 173 -17.78 -8.19 -4.77
C HIS A 173 -18.68 -8.57 -3.57
N ARG A 174 -18.62 -9.81 -3.11
CA ARG A 174 -19.41 -10.27 -1.95
C ARG A 174 -19.10 -9.50 -0.67
N THR A 175 -17.84 -9.16 -0.46
CA THR A 175 -17.43 -8.40 0.73
C THR A 175 -17.97 -6.97 0.68
N ILE A 176 -17.93 -6.31 -0.49
CA ILE A 176 -18.47 -4.96 -0.66
C ILE A 176 -19.98 -4.97 -0.45
N GLU A 177 -20.70 -5.94 -1.01
CA GLU A 177 -22.15 -6.10 -0.80
C GLU A 177 -22.50 -6.31 0.68
N LYS A 178 -21.71 -7.11 1.38
CA LYS A 178 -21.88 -7.31 2.84
C LYS A 178 -21.62 -6.03 3.61
N LEU A 179 -20.57 -5.27 3.26
CA LEU A 179 -20.24 -4.00 3.88
C LEU A 179 -21.34 -2.96 3.67
N ARG A 180 -21.88 -2.84 2.44
CA ARG A 180 -22.99 -1.93 2.14
C ARG A 180 -24.21 -2.21 3.03
N ARG A 181 -24.67 -3.48 3.08
CA ARG A 181 -25.79 -3.86 3.95
C ARG A 181 -25.51 -3.53 5.42
N ALA A 182 -24.30 -3.79 5.89
CA ALA A 182 -23.92 -3.50 7.26
C ALA A 182 -23.88 -1.99 7.57
N CYS A 183 -23.56 -1.15 6.58
CA CYS A 183 -23.66 0.32 6.70
C CYS A 183 -25.11 0.78 6.72
N ASP A 184 -25.97 0.24 5.83
CA ASP A 184 -27.40 0.57 5.77
C ASP A 184 -28.13 0.22 7.06
N GLU A 185 -27.73 -0.88 7.74
CA GLU A 185 -28.27 -1.28 9.05
C GLU A 185 -27.77 -0.41 10.22
N ALA A 186 -26.67 0.34 10.02
CA ALA A 186 -26.03 1.15 11.06
C ALA A 186 -26.35 2.65 10.94
N ALA A 187 -26.99 3.06 9.83
CA ALA A 187 -27.42 4.45 9.55
C ALA A 187 -28.80 4.72 10.11
#